data_6434e4cec9c2a04a99b5393b2b956afb
#
_entry.id   6434e4cec9c2a04a99b5393b2b956afb
#
_cell.length_a   1.000
_cell.length_b   1.000
_cell.length_c   1.000
_cell.angle_alpha   90.00
_cell.angle_beta   90.00
_cell.angle_gamma   90.00
#
_symmetry.space_group_name_H-M   'P 1'
#
loop_
_entity.id
_entity.type
_entity.pdbx_description
1 polymer ?
#
loop_
_entity_poly.entity_id
_entity_poly.type
_entity_poly.pdbx_seq_one_letter_code
_entity_poly.pdbx_strand_id
1 'polypeptide(L)'
;YRPSYGRTVESHPRQCIIVGSTNAENAGFLRDTTGNRRFWVVRVWGGSNKGWDLPETDVPQIWAEAKHYWMQGEKLYLEGKVAQQAKAEQTAALETDEREGVVREYLDMLLPEGWYDMDLYSRKHYFSSDDPLRPEGKIQREYVSNMEIWCECFGNDRGKFERQADSYKIKLIMQKIGGWVYSGQKKKIKGYGAQYVWVRTIDGTENLNHGTS
;
A
#
# COMPACT_ATOMS: atom_id res chain seq x y z
N TYR A 1 -25.70 14.60 3.63
CA TYR A 1 -25.49 15.99 4.05
C TYR A 1 -26.56 16.41 5.03
N ARG A 2 -26.19 17.09 6.08
CA ARG A 2 -27.11 17.66 7.05
C ARG A 2 -26.97 19.18 6.97
N PRO A 3 -27.97 19.89 6.45
CA PRO A 3 -27.91 21.33 6.42
C PRO A 3 -27.87 21.91 7.83
N SER A 4 -27.22 23.05 8.01
CA SER A 4 -27.23 23.78 9.27
C SER A 4 -28.67 24.02 9.70
N TYR A 5 -29.02 23.63 10.94
CA TYR A 5 -30.39 23.65 11.49
C TYR A 5 -31.36 22.57 10.97
N GLY A 6 -30.95 21.68 10.08
CA GLY A 6 -31.75 20.53 9.65
C GLY A 6 -31.88 19.46 10.73
N ARG A 7 -33.07 18.92 10.95
CA ARG A 7 -33.30 17.82 11.91
C ARG A 7 -33.10 16.43 11.30
N THR A 8 -33.11 16.33 9.98
CA THR A 8 -32.96 15.08 9.22
C THR A 8 -31.75 15.08 8.35
N VAL A 9 -31.14 13.92 8.17
CA VAL A 9 -30.06 13.71 7.19
C VAL A 9 -30.70 13.42 5.85
N GLU A 10 -30.45 14.27 4.85
CA GLU A 10 -30.91 14.07 3.48
C GLU A 10 -29.78 13.51 2.62
N SER A 11 -30.08 12.58 1.75
CA SER A 11 -29.15 12.00 0.79
C SER A 11 -29.33 12.71 -0.54
N HIS A 12 -28.28 13.41 -0.97
CA HIS A 12 -28.22 14.06 -2.27
C HIS A 12 -27.22 13.35 -3.17
N PRO A 13 -27.57 12.95 -4.40
CA PRO A 13 -26.61 12.41 -5.36
C PRO A 13 -25.51 13.43 -5.61
N ARG A 14 -24.26 12.94 -5.65
CA ARG A 14 -23.13 13.79 -5.99
C ARG A 14 -23.17 14.14 -7.47
N GLN A 15 -23.08 15.41 -7.81
CA GLN A 15 -23.07 15.93 -9.17
C GLN A 15 -21.74 16.65 -9.50
N CYS A 16 -20.68 16.35 -8.76
CA CYS A 16 -19.37 16.96 -8.96
C CYS A 16 -18.24 15.93 -8.80
N ILE A 17 -17.10 16.22 -9.41
CA ILE A 17 -15.83 15.58 -9.17
C ILE A 17 -14.96 16.48 -8.30
N ILE A 18 -14.01 15.90 -7.59
CA ILE A 18 -13.01 16.63 -6.82
C ILE A 18 -11.69 16.44 -7.53
N VAL A 19 -11.03 17.54 -7.89
CA VAL A 19 -9.72 17.54 -8.53
C VAL A 19 -8.73 18.21 -7.59
N GLY A 20 -7.53 17.67 -7.50
CA GLY A 20 -6.41 18.25 -6.74
C GLY A 20 -5.11 18.07 -7.49
N SER A 21 -4.13 18.93 -7.24
CA SER A 21 -2.78 18.81 -7.76
C SER A 21 -1.78 18.67 -6.62
N THR A 22 -0.67 18.01 -6.89
CA THR A 22 0.43 17.82 -5.93
C THR A 22 1.77 17.78 -6.65
N ASN A 23 2.82 18.25 -6.01
CA ASN A 23 4.19 18.20 -6.48
C ASN A 23 4.99 17.07 -5.77
N ALA A 24 4.32 16.10 -5.19
CA ALA A 24 4.97 14.98 -4.51
C ALA A 24 5.58 13.99 -5.54
N GLU A 25 6.67 14.38 -6.16
CA GLU A 25 7.31 13.60 -7.24
C GLU A 25 7.87 12.26 -6.77
N ASN A 26 8.42 12.19 -5.56
CA ASN A 26 9.10 10.98 -5.07
C ASN A 26 8.55 10.41 -3.76
N ALA A 27 7.79 11.19 -3.01
CA ALA A 27 7.30 10.78 -1.69
C ALA A 27 5.93 10.08 -1.72
N GLY A 28 5.24 10.12 -2.88
CA GLY A 28 3.85 9.71 -2.97
C GLY A 28 2.91 10.66 -2.23
N PHE A 29 1.62 10.50 -2.41
CA PHE A 29 0.60 11.33 -1.75
C PHE A 29 -0.64 10.53 -1.33
N LEU A 30 -0.76 9.29 -1.79
CA LEU A 30 -1.86 8.41 -1.40
C LEU A 30 -1.47 7.66 -0.13
N ARG A 31 -2.30 7.78 0.90
CA ARG A 31 -2.10 7.16 2.21
C ARG A 31 -2.95 5.92 2.44
N ASP A 32 -4.08 5.80 1.75
CA ASP A 32 -4.99 4.68 1.91
C ASP A 32 -4.66 3.58 0.92
N THR A 33 -4.50 2.35 1.41
CA THR A 33 -4.22 1.18 0.57
C THR A 33 -5.47 0.50 0.03
N THR A 34 -6.64 0.82 0.58
CA THR A 34 -7.90 0.14 0.25
C THR A 34 -8.89 1.00 -0.51
N GLY A 35 -8.81 2.33 -0.36
CA GLY A 35 -9.72 3.31 -0.95
C GLY A 35 -9.25 3.94 -2.26
N ASN A 36 -8.06 3.60 -2.72
CA ASN A 36 -7.40 4.28 -3.86
C ASN A 36 -8.16 4.16 -5.19
N ARG A 37 -9.08 3.20 -5.34
CA ARG A 37 -9.96 3.10 -6.53
C ARG A 37 -10.77 4.37 -6.82
N ARG A 38 -10.86 5.30 -5.85
CA ARG A 38 -11.53 6.59 -5.99
C ARG A 38 -10.63 7.69 -6.55
N PHE A 39 -9.32 7.44 -6.64
CA PHE A 39 -8.33 8.37 -7.14
C PHE A 39 -7.88 7.96 -8.53
N TRP A 40 -8.08 8.82 -9.48
CA TRP A 40 -7.54 8.69 -10.82
C TRP A 40 -6.27 9.53 -10.87
N VAL A 41 -5.14 8.86 -10.71
CA VAL A 41 -3.84 9.52 -10.72
C VAL A 41 -3.45 9.80 -12.16
N VAL A 42 -3.27 11.08 -12.48
CA VAL A 42 -2.82 11.54 -13.78
C VAL A 42 -1.50 12.26 -13.61
N ARG A 43 -0.45 11.73 -14.23
CA ARG A 43 0.86 12.39 -14.26
C ARG A 43 0.83 13.50 -15.29
N VAL A 44 1.22 14.70 -14.85
CA VAL A 44 1.35 15.87 -15.71
C VAL A 44 2.84 16.18 -15.82
N TRP A 45 3.37 16.08 -17.01
CA TRP A 45 4.75 16.46 -17.31
C TRP A 45 4.79 17.95 -17.61
N GLY A 46 5.69 18.67 -16.96
CA GLY A 46 5.92 20.08 -17.29
C GLY A 46 6.29 20.21 -18.76
N GLY A 47 5.36 20.70 -19.54
CA GLY A 47 5.57 20.96 -20.96
C GLY A 47 6.30 22.28 -21.17
N SER A 48 6.96 22.40 -22.33
CA SER A 48 7.53 23.66 -22.77
C SER A 48 6.45 24.77 -22.74
N ASN A 49 6.79 25.87 -22.22
CA ASN A 49 6.25 27.24 -22.10
C ASN A 49 5.14 27.72 -23.09
N LYS A 50 4.33 26.87 -23.62
CA LYS A 50 3.15 27.24 -24.39
C LYS A 50 1.99 27.37 -23.42
N GLY A 51 1.68 28.60 -23.12
CA GLY A 51 0.59 29.14 -22.36
C GLY A 51 -0.33 28.17 -21.63
N TRP A 52 -0.54 28.43 -20.38
CA TRP A 52 -1.53 27.75 -19.52
C TRP A 52 -2.98 28.03 -19.99
N ASP A 53 -3.13 28.85 -21.01
CA ASP A 53 -4.44 29.31 -21.51
C ASP A 53 -4.96 28.27 -22.50
N LEU A 54 -6.00 27.57 -22.06
CA LEU A 54 -6.80 26.77 -22.96
C LEU A 54 -7.52 27.74 -23.92
N PRO A 55 -7.35 27.60 -25.27
CA PRO A 55 -8.05 28.45 -26.21
C PRO A 55 -9.56 28.43 -25.93
N GLU A 56 -10.21 29.58 -25.95
CA GLU A 56 -11.66 29.67 -25.71
C GLU A 56 -12.47 28.80 -26.67
N THR A 57 -11.93 28.53 -27.86
CA THR A 57 -12.53 27.64 -28.87
C THR A 57 -12.52 26.19 -28.49
N ASP A 58 -11.55 25.74 -27.67
CA ASP A 58 -11.36 24.34 -27.33
C ASP A 58 -12.29 23.91 -26.18
N VAL A 59 -12.65 24.84 -25.30
CA VAL A 59 -13.52 24.52 -24.16
C VAL A 59 -14.88 23.96 -24.58
N PRO A 60 -15.63 24.61 -25.51
CA PRO A 60 -16.87 24.05 -26.01
C PRO A 60 -16.70 22.70 -26.70
N GLN A 61 -15.58 22.51 -27.43
CA GLN A 61 -15.29 21.25 -28.12
C GLN A 61 -15.06 20.11 -27.13
N ILE A 62 -14.30 20.33 -26.07
CA ILE A 62 -14.06 19.36 -25.00
C ILE A 62 -15.39 18.95 -24.35
N TRP A 63 -16.25 19.91 -24.04
CA TRP A 63 -17.57 19.63 -23.48
C TRP A 63 -18.50 18.89 -24.45
N ALA A 64 -18.44 19.21 -25.71
CA ALA A 64 -19.23 18.52 -26.74
C ALA A 64 -18.81 17.05 -26.86
N GLU A 65 -17.50 16.78 -26.85
CA GLU A 65 -16.94 15.43 -26.88
C GLU A 65 -17.31 14.63 -25.62
N ALA A 66 -17.12 15.21 -24.45
CA ALA A 66 -17.50 14.58 -23.19
C ALA A 66 -19.01 14.24 -23.16
N LYS A 67 -19.86 15.14 -23.63
CA LYS A 67 -21.30 14.90 -23.74
C LYS A 67 -21.62 13.76 -24.72
N HIS A 68 -20.90 13.70 -25.84
CA HIS A 68 -21.05 12.64 -26.82
C HIS A 68 -20.81 11.26 -26.21
N TYR A 69 -19.68 11.07 -25.52
CA TYR A 69 -19.37 9.80 -24.84
C TYR A 69 -20.37 9.47 -23.74
N TRP A 70 -20.77 10.46 -22.95
CA TRP A 70 -21.82 10.27 -21.94
C TRP A 70 -23.14 9.78 -22.53
N MET A 71 -23.56 10.36 -23.66
CA MET A 71 -24.79 9.94 -24.38
C MET A 71 -24.68 8.52 -24.96
N GLN A 72 -23.48 8.04 -25.25
CA GLN A 72 -23.21 6.67 -25.66
C GLN A 72 -23.20 5.69 -24.47
N GLY A 73 -23.37 6.16 -23.24
CA GLY A 73 -23.41 5.32 -22.06
C GLY A 73 -22.01 4.89 -21.57
N GLU A 74 -20.98 5.71 -21.86
CA GLU A 74 -19.64 5.43 -21.35
C GLU A 74 -19.66 5.33 -19.82
N LYS A 75 -19.01 4.29 -19.31
CA LYS A 75 -18.98 3.99 -17.87
C LYS A 75 -18.11 4.98 -17.12
N LEU A 76 -18.58 5.46 -15.97
CA LEU A 76 -17.84 6.37 -15.07
C LEU A 76 -16.89 5.63 -14.12
N TYR A 77 -16.46 4.42 -14.48
CA TYR A 77 -15.49 3.63 -13.76
C TYR A 77 -14.59 2.86 -14.75
N LEU A 78 -13.36 2.61 -14.31
CA LEU A 78 -12.35 2.00 -15.16
C LEU A 78 -12.46 0.48 -15.14
N GLU A 79 -12.34 -0.16 -16.31
CA GLU A 79 -12.35 -1.60 -16.49
C GLU A 79 -11.15 -2.10 -17.30
N GLY A 80 -10.89 -3.40 -17.28
CA GLY A 80 -9.89 -4.07 -18.10
C GLY A 80 -8.47 -3.51 -17.92
N LYS A 81 -7.78 -3.29 -19.03
CA LYS A 81 -6.39 -2.80 -19.04
C LYS A 81 -6.24 -1.42 -18.41
N VAL A 82 -7.19 -0.53 -18.62
CA VAL A 82 -7.16 0.83 -18.06
C VAL A 82 -7.25 0.79 -16.53
N ALA A 83 -8.09 -0.09 -15.99
CA ALA A 83 -8.16 -0.30 -14.55
C ALA A 83 -6.85 -0.84 -13.96
N GLN A 84 -6.15 -1.72 -14.69
CA GLN A 84 -4.84 -2.22 -14.29
C GLN A 84 -3.77 -1.11 -14.30
N GLN A 85 -3.75 -0.28 -15.34
CA GLN A 85 -2.86 0.88 -15.40
C GLN A 85 -3.14 1.86 -14.27
N ALA A 86 -4.41 2.20 -14.02
CA ALA A 86 -4.79 3.07 -12.92
C ALA A 86 -4.35 2.51 -11.56
N LYS A 87 -4.46 1.20 -11.35
CA LYS A 87 -3.96 0.53 -10.14
C LYS A 87 -2.45 0.64 -10.00
N ALA A 88 -1.70 0.50 -11.10
CA ALA A 88 -0.24 0.67 -11.09
C ALA A 88 0.15 2.11 -10.72
N GLU A 89 -0.52 3.12 -11.32
CA GLU A 89 -0.30 4.53 -10.98
C GLU A 89 -0.66 4.85 -9.53
N GLN A 90 -1.75 4.30 -9.02
CA GLN A 90 -2.14 4.43 -7.61
C GLN A 90 -1.11 3.83 -6.66
N THR A 91 -0.55 2.67 -7.01
CA THR A 91 0.50 2.02 -6.23
C THR A 91 1.80 2.84 -6.24
N ALA A 92 2.18 3.37 -7.40
CA ALA A 92 3.35 4.24 -7.53
C ALA A 92 3.18 5.57 -6.77
N ALA A 93 1.95 6.04 -6.61
CA ALA A 93 1.62 7.26 -5.87
C ALA A 93 1.43 7.06 -4.35
N LEU A 94 1.59 5.83 -3.84
CA LEU A 94 1.59 5.59 -2.40
C LEU A 94 2.78 6.27 -1.73
N GLU A 95 2.52 6.84 -0.55
CA GLU A 95 3.55 7.47 0.28
C GLU A 95 4.70 6.48 0.55
N THR A 96 5.93 6.90 0.32
CA THR A 96 7.11 6.05 0.53
C THR A 96 7.59 6.22 1.96
N ASP A 97 7.78 5.10 2.65
CA ASP A 97 8.42 5.08 3.98
C ASP A 97 9.91 4.78 3.78
N GLU A 98 10.78 5.61 4.37
CA GLU A 98 12.24 5.47 4.29
C GLU A 98 12.73 4.11 4.81
N ARG A 99 11.92 3.46 5.65
CA ARG A 99 12.23 2.13 6.21
C ARG A 99 11.98 0.99 5.22
N GLU A 100 11.44 1.25 4.03
CA GLU A 100 11.14 0.20 3.04
C GLU A 100 12.39 -0.63 2.69
N GLY A 101 13.54 0.04 2.49
CA GLY A 101 14.81 -0.62 2.21
C GLY A 101 15.24 -1.57 3.33
N VAL A 102 15.18 -1.10 4.58
CA VAL A 102 15.53 -1.89 5.76
C VAL A 102 14.59 -3.09 5.95
N VAL A 103 13.30 -2.90 5.71
CA VAL A 103 12.33 -4.01 5.79
C VAL A 103 12.59 -5.03 4.69
N ARG A 104 12.89 -4.60 3.47
CA ARG A 104 13.23 -5.49 2.36
C ARG A 104 14.45 -6.35 2.70
N GLU A 105 15.52 -5.73 3.16
CA GLU A 105 16.74 -6.42 3.59
C GLU A 105 16.46 -7.44 4.70
N TYR A 106 15.66 -7.05 5.71
CA TYR A 106 15.23 -7.94 6.79
C TYR A 106 14.41 -9.14 6.27
N LEU A 107 13.53 -8.93 5.30
CA LEU A 107 12.70 -9.98 4.74
C LEU A 107 13.47 -10.95 3.84
N ASP A 108 14.50 -10.48 3.15
CA ASP A 108 15.29 -11.26 2.21
C ASP A 108 16.48 -11.96 2.87
N MET A 109 16.82 -11.56 4.10
CA MET A 109 17.85 -12.23 4.89
C MET A 109 17.49 -13.70 5.11
N LEU A 110 18.44 -14.58 4.79
CA LEU A 110 18.31 -16.00 5.11
C LEU A 110 18.37 -16.22 6.62
N LEU A 111 17.56 -17.12 7.11
CA LEU A 111 17.42 -17.44 8.52
C LEU A 111 18.20 -18.72 8.87
N PRO A 112 18.75 -18.84 10.09
CA PRO A 112 19.35 -20.08 10.53
C PRO A 112 18.29 -21.16 10.77
N GLU A 113 18.72 -22.40 10.72
CA GLU A 113 17.89 -23.52 11.14
C GLU A 113 17.41 -23.31 12.58
N GLY A 114 16.12 -23.59 12.85
CA GLY A 114 15.52 -23.35 14.17
C GLY A 114 15.12 -21.92 14.47
N TRP A 115 15.14 -21.00 13.50
CA TRP A 115 14.75 -19.60 13.68
C TRP A 115 13.43 -19.42 14.44
N TYR A 116 12.42 -20.20 14.09
CA TYR A 116 11.09 -20.05 14.68
C TYR A 116 11.02 -20.49 16.15
N ASP A 117 12.04 -21.22 16.62
CA ASP A 117 12.20 -21.68 18.02
C ASP A 117 13.16 -20.78 18.82
N MET A 118 13.82 -19.82 18.19
CA MET A 118 14.72 -18.90 18.87
C MET A 118 13.95 -17.92 19.77
N ASP A 119 14.58 -17.49 20.87
CA ASP A 119 14.05 -16.43 21.72
C ASP A 119 14.21 -15.05 21.08
N LEU A 120 13.50 -14.05 21.63
CA LEU A 120 13.48 -12.68 21.08
C LEU A 120 14.84 -11.98 21.10
N TYR A 121 15.64 -12.23 22.11
CA TYR A 121 16.95 -11.61 22.21
C TYR A 121 17.86 -12.13 21.09
N SER A 122 17.92 -13.43 20.93
CA SER A 122 18.70 -14.09 19.87
C SER A 122 18.29 -13.64 18.48
N ARG A 123 16.98 -13.48 18.21
CA ARG A 123 16.48 -13.00 16.91
C ARG A 123 16.87 -11.53 16.64
N LYS A 124 16.72 -10.64 17.61
CA LYS A 124 17.15 -9.24 17.49
C LYS A 124 18.65 -9.15 17.26
N HIS A 125 19.41 -9.93 18.00
CA HIS A 125 20.87 -9.95 17.88
C HIS A 125 21.31 -10.47 16.51
N TYR A 126 20.65 -11.49 16.00
CA TYR A 126 20.94 -12.08 14.70
C TYR A 126 20.85 -11.05 13.56
N PHE A 127 19.85 -10.16 13.59
CA PHE A 127 19.69 -9.13 12.56
C PHE A 127 20.69 -7.98 12.70
N SER A 128 20.96 -7.55 13.94
CA SER A 128 21.76 -6.35 14.23
C SER A 128 23.26 -6.61 14.39
N SER A 129 23.70 -7.86 14.34
CA SER A 129 25.07 -8.25 14.66
C SER A 129 25.89 -8.49 13.41
N ASP A 130 27.08 -7.87 13.34
CA ASP A 130 28.15 -8.22 12.42
C ASP A 130 29.08 -9.31 13.00
N ASP A 131 28.58 -10.09 13.96
CA ASP A 131 29.33 -11.15 14.65
C ASP A 131 29.78 -12.22 13.64
N PRO A 132 31.09 -12.45 13.46
CA PRO A 132 31.61 -13.50 12.60
C PRO A 132 31.17 -14.92 13.00
N LEU A 133 30.75 -15.11 14.25
CA LEU A 133 30.25 -16.37 14.80
C LEU A 133 28.73 -16.53 14.63
N ARG A 134 28.06 -15.57 13.99
CA ARG A 134 26.63 -15.64 13.70
C ARG A 134 26.34 -16.91 12.88
N PRO A 135 25.32 -17.71 13.28
CA PRO A 135 24.91 -18.88 12.49
C PRO A 135 24.60 -18.50 11.04
N GLU A 136 25.10 -19.28 10.10
CA GLU A 136 24.81 -19.05 8.69
C GLU A 136 23.32 -19.21 8.40
N GLY A 137 22.74 -18.26 7.67
CA GLY A 137 21.36 -18.34 7.22
C GLY A 137 21.23 -19.34 6.07
N LYS A 138 20.28 -20.27 6.19
CA LYS A 138 20.07 -21.35 5.20
C LYS A 138 18.65 -21.41 4.70
N ILE A 139 17.68 -20.93 5.49
CA ILE A 139 16.27 -21.04 5.15
C ILE A 139 15.69 -19.67 4.80
N GLN A 140 14.82 -19.66 3.81
CA GLN A 140 14.11 -18.45 3.43
C GLN A 140 12.95 -18.22 4.38
N ARG A 141 12.71 -16.94 4.75
CA ARG A 141 11.59 -16.57 5.58
C ARG A 141 10.26 -16.84 4.87
N GLU A 142 9.43 -17.68 5.46
CA GLU A 142 8.13 -18.08 4.91
C GLU A 142 7.01 -17.12 5.31
N TYR A 143 7.05 -16.63 6.54
CA TYR A 143 6.06 -15.70 7.09
C TYR A 143 6.68 -14.71 8.07
N VAL A 144 5.99 -13.59 8.26
CA VAL A 144 6.40 -12.53 9.19
C VAL A 144 5.16 -11.80 9.71
N SER A 145 5.21 -11.35 10.95
CA SER A 145 4.18 -10.50 11.55
C SER A 145 4.64 -9.04 11.62
N ASN A 146 3.69 -8.11 11.72
CA ASN A 146 3.99 -6.70 11.94
C ASN A 146 4.78 -6.49 13.25
N MET A 147 4.53 -7.33 14.27
CA MET A 147 5.24 -7.27 15.54
C MET A 147 6.71 -7.68 15.41
N GLU A 148 7.03 -8.68 14.57
CA GLU A 148 8.42 -9.05 14.28
C GLU A 148 9.14 -7.92 13.55
N ILE A 149 8.52 -7.32 12.53
CA ILE A 149 9.11 -6.16 11.83
C ILE A 149 9.36 -5.01 12.80
N TRP A 150 8.40 -4.70 13.67
CA TRP A 150 8.53 -3.65 14.67
C TRP A 150 9.68 -3.89 15.65
N CYS A 151 9.77 -5.10 16.17
CA CYS A 151 10.71 -5.42 17.24
C CYS A 151 12.09 -5.85 16.73
N GLU A 152 12.14 -6.64 15.66
CA GLU A 152 13.40 -7.24 15.18
C GLU A 152 14.06 -6.36 14.11
N CYS A 153 13.27 -5.88 13.12
CA CYS A 153 13.78 -5.05 12.04
C CYS A 153 14.03 -3.61 12.49
N PHE A 154 13.06 -2.99 13.20
CA PHE A 154 13.20 -1.60 13.65
C PHE A 154 13.84 -1.48 15.05
N GLY A 155 14.12 -2.58 15.74
CA GLY A 155 14.73 -2.55 17.06
C GLY A 155 13.86 -2.00 18.19
N ASN A 156 12.58 -1.79 17.96
CA ASN A 156 11.68 -1.15 18.92
C ASN A 156 11.21 -2.09 20.02
N ASP A 157 10.76 -1.50 21.14
CA ASP A 157 10.15 -2.26 22.22
C ASP A 157 8.72 -2.66 21.89
N ARG A 158 8.37 -3.90 22.24
CA ARG A 158 7.02 -4.44 22.07
C ARG A 158 5.94 -3.59 22.74
N GLY A 159 6.24 -3.04 23.93
CA GLY A 159 5.30 -2.22 24.70
C GLY A 159 4.95 -0.88 24.06
N LYS A 160 5.77 -0.40 23.14
CA LYS A 160 5.56 0.86 22.41
C LYS A 160 4.80 0.69 21.10
N PHE A 161 4.41 -0.53 20.74
CA PHE A 161 3.70 -0.81 19.49
C PHE A 161 2.25 -0.31 19.54
N GLU A 162 1.95 0.71 18.78
CA GLU A 162 0.60 1.22 18.59
C GLU A 162 -0.10 0.45 17.48
N ARG A 163 -1.01 -0.47 17.88
CA ARG A 163 -1.63 -1.43 16.96
C ARG A 163 -2.24 -0.81 15.70
N GLN A 164 -2.89 0.34 15.79
CA GLN A 164 -3.52 0.97 14.62
C GLN A 164 -2.49 1.72 13.78
N ALA A 165 -1.71 2.63 14.37
CA ALA A 165 -0.81 3.50 13.64
C ALA A 165 0.39 2.74 13.05
N ASP A 166 1.08 1.92 13.87
CA ASP A 166 2.28 1.22 13.43
C ASP A 166 1.97 0.04 12.51
N SER A 167 0.89 -0.71 12.79
CA SER A 167 0.45 -1.75 11.86
C SER A 167 0.05 -1.19 10.50
N TYR A 168 -0.53 0.00 10.47
CA TYR A 168 -0.88 0.67 9.23
C TYR A 168 0.37 1.02 8.40
N LYS A 169 1.38 1.64 9.04
CA LYS A 169 2.65 1.99 8.37
C LYS A 169 3.37 0.75 7.85
N ILE A 170 3.49 -0.29 8.67
CA ILE A 170 4.14 -1.55 8.25
C ILE A 170 3.36 -2.19 7.09
N LYS A 171 2.02 -2.14 7.13
CA LYS A 171 1.19 -2.65 6.03
C LYS A 171 1.46 -1.92 4.71
N LEU A 172 1.63 -0.59 4.74
CA LEU A 172 1.99 0.20 3.57
C LEU A 172 3.34 -0.26 2.98
N ILE A 173 4.34 -0.41 3.83
CA ILE A 173 5.66 -0.90 3.44
C ILE A 173 5.55 -2.28 2.79
N MET A 174 4.90 -3.23 3.44
CA MET A 174 4.75 -4.60 2.96
C MET A 174 4.03 -4.69 1.61
N GLN A 175 3.00 -3.89 1.41
CA GLN A 175 2.29 -3.83 0.13
C GLN A 175 3.15 -3.27 -1.01
N LYS A 176 4.05 -2.36 -0.69
CA LYS A 176 4.96 -1.75 -1.67
C LYS A 176 6.14 -2.66 -2.03
N ILE A 177 6.67 -3.40 -1.05
CA ILE A 177 7.74 -4.36 -1.27
C ILE A 177 7.31 -5.44 -2.28
N GLY A 178 6.07 -5.89 -2.24
CA GLY A 178 5.58 -7.00 -3.05
C GLY A 178 6.11 -8.36 -2.61
N GLY A 179 5.68 -9.44 -3.27
CA GLY A 179 6.12 -10.81 -2.93
C GLY A 179 5.59 -11.34 -1.59
N TRP A 180 4.69 -10.59 -0.93
CA TRP A 180 4.08 -10.95 0.36
C TRP A 180 2.58 -10.70 0.34
N VAL A 181 1.81 -11.66 0.83
CA VAL A 181 0.35 -11.57 0.92
C VAL A 181 -0.07 -11.63 2.39
N TYR A 182 -0.97 -10.72 2.77
CA TYR A 182 -1.57 -10.76 4.10
C TYR A 182 -2.53 -11.94 4.19
N SER A 183 -2.21 -12.92 5.06
CA SER A 183 -2.93 -14.19 5.12
C SER A 183 -4.32 -14.10 5.77
N GLY A 184 -4.59 -13.05 6.53
CA GLY A 184 -5.80 -12.95 7.36
C GLY A 184 -5.86 -13.96 8.52
N GLN A 185 -4.86 -14.82 8.65
CA GLN A 185 -4.78 -15.87 9.68
C GLN A 185 -3.75 -15.52 10.76
N LYS A 186 -3.99 -16.03 11.98
CA LYS A 186 -3.02 -15.90 13.07
C LYS A 186 -2.13 -17.12 13.16
N LYS A 187 -0.82 -16.87 13.31
CA LYS A 187 0.16 -17.88 13.71
C LYS A 187 0.67 -17.58 15.13
N LYS A 188 0.91 -18.64 15.92
CA LYS A 188 1.56 -18.50 17.24
C LYS A 188 3.06 -18.34 17.01
N ILE A 189 3.60 -17.17 17.35
CA ILE A 189 5.02 -16.86 17.19
C ILE A 189 5.65 -16.81 18.57
N LYS A 190 6.75 -17.55 18.74
CA LYS A 190 7.46 -17.62 20.03
C LYS A 190 7.87 -16.22 20.47
N GLY A 191 7.56 -15.85 21.70
CA GLY A 191 7.82 -14.53 22.27
C GLY A 191 6.80 -13.44 21.93
N TYR A 192 6.02 -13.58 20.84
CA TYR A 192 5.03 -12.59 20.43
C TYR A 192 3.57 -13.04 20.59
N GLY A 193 3.34 -14.35 20.81
CA GLY A 193 1.98 -14.90 20.91
C GLY A 193 1.30 -15.05 19.55
N ALA A 194 -0.03 -15.01 19.53
CA ALA A 194 -0.81 -15.15 18.31
C ALA A 194 -0.82 -13.82 17.52
N GLN A 195 -0.20 -13.80 16.35
CA GLN A 195 -0.06 -12.64 15.47
C GLN A 195 -0.65 -12.93 14.09
N TYR A 196 -1.26 -11.93 13.46
CA TYR A 196 -1.54 -11.98 12.03
C TYR A 196 -0.25 -11.92 11.24
N VAL A 197 -0.17 -12.68 10.16
CA VAL A 197 1.06 -12.83 9.40
C VAL A 197 0.88 -12.48 7.92
N TRP A 198 1.97 -12.01 7.34
CA TRP A 198 2.23 -11.97 5.91
C TRP A 198 2.92 -13.26 5.53
N VAL A 199 2.57 -13.82 4.38
CA VAL A 199 3.15 -15.05 3.85
C VAL A 199 3.85 -14.73 2.54
N ARG A 200 5.05 -15.26 2.35
CA ARG A 200 5.79 -15.08 1.10
C ARG A 200 5.06 -15.79 -0.04
N THR A 201 4.87 -15.12 -1.16
CA THR A 201 4.36 -15.73 -2.39
C THR A 201 5.50 -16.47 -3.08
N ILE A 202 5.28 -17.75 -3.39
CA ILE A 202 6.18 -18.51 -4.24
C ILE A 202 5.86 -18.09 -5.68
N ASP A 203 6.86 -17.69 -6.46
CA ASP A 203 6.70 -17.33 -7.86
C ASP A 203 5.89 -18.41 -8.60
N GLY A 204 4.69 -18.05 -9.07
CA GLY A 204 3.84 -18.93 -9.86
C GLY A 204 2.42 -19.17 -9.35
N THR A 205 2.03 -18.71 -8.16
CA THR A 205 0.65 -18.80 -7.69
C THR A 205 0.04 -17.42 -7.50
N GLU A 206 -0.55 -16.88 -8.54
CA GLU A 206 -1.61 -15.88 -8.40
C GLU A 206 -2.76 -16.54 -7.65
N ASN A 207 -2.88 -16.27 -6.37
CA ASN A 207 -4.03 -16.70 -5.59
C ASN A 207 -5.28 -15.91 -6.04
N LEU A 208 -6.01 -16.52 -6.96
CA LEU A 208 -7.43 -16.31 -7.17
C LEU A 208 -8.18 -16.67 -5.87
N ASN A 209 -8.35 -15.69 -5.00
CA ASN A 209 -9.39 -15.73 -3.97
C ASN A 209 -10.20 -14.45 -4.05
N HIS A 210 -11.03 -14.38 -5.08
CA HIS A 210 -12.26 -13.60 -5.00
C HIS A 210 -13.27 -14.45 -4.21
N GLY A 211 -13.40 -14.15 -2.94
CA GLY A 211 -14.50 -14.64 -2.12
C GLY A 211 -15.82 -14.17 -2.70
N THR A 212 -16.61 -15.11 -3.13
CA THR A 212 -18.05 -15.04 -3.30
C THR A 212 -18.72 -14.71 -1.97
N SER A 213 -19.50 -13.70 -1.92
CA SER A 213 -20.84 -13.49 -1.32
C SER A 213 -21.08 -12.03 -1.07
#